data_2c586af9f85f84b081b9cbf597adaad6
#
_entry.id   2c586af9f85f84b081b9cbf597adaad6
#
_cell.length_a   1.000
_cell.length_b   1.000
_cell.length_c   1.000
_cell.angle_alpha   90.00
_cell.angle_beta   90.00
_cell.angle_gamma   90.00
#
_symmetry.space_group_name_H-M   'P 1'
#
loop_
_entity.id
_entity.type
_entity.pdbx_description
1 polymer ?
#
loop_
_entity_poly.entity_id
_entity_poly.type
_entity_poly.pdbx_seq_one_letter_code
_entity_poly.pdbx_strand_id
1 'polypeptide(L)'
;MSVCSDVAPNIPDSLQEPFRSALSAASNAWLALMRDKLVCLVLFGSVARRQAADSSDIDLLIVAEGFPRSLRDRRRPLLDAWERTQAAKGLPHVEWSLVTKSPDEARFHSPLYLDIVEDGILILDRDRFFEQILSEMRERMRTLGSRRVYLQDGSWYWDLKPDF
;
A
#
# COMPACT_ATOMS: atom_id res chain seq x y z
N MET A 1 15.88 23.04 12.77
CA MET A 1 14.83 23.32 11.76
C MET A 1 14.79 22.12 10.82
N SER A 2 13.87 21.22 11.07
CA SER A 2 13.66 20.08 10.18
C SER A 2 12.95 20.60 8.93
N VAL A 3 13.61 20.53 7.80
CA VAL A 3 13.00 20.83 6.50
C VAL A 3 11.96 19.76 6.29
N CYS A 4 10.69 20.10 6.48
CA CYS A 4 9.57 19.26 6.10
C CYS A 4 9.68 19.07 4.58
N SER A 5 10.22 17.94 4.15
CA SER A 5 10.17 17.57 2.74
C SER A 5 8.70 17.43 2.39
N ASP A 6 8.17 18.33 1.55
CA ASP A 6 6.84 18.23 0.98
C ASP A 6 6.77 16.96 0.12
N VAL A 7 6.51 15.84 0.78
CA VAL A 7 6.34 14.56 0.09
C VAL A 7 4.90 14.52 -0.42
N ALA A 8 4.74 14.70 -1.71
CA ALA A 8 3.44 14.54 -2.38
C ALA A 8 3.22 13.09 -2.80
N PRO A 9 1.98 12.58 -2.77
CA PRO A 9 1.67 11.26 -3.31
C PRO A 9 1.99 11.20 -4.81
N ASN A 10 2.69 10.13 -5.20
CA ASN A 10 3.03 9.86 -6.60
C ASN A 10 2.10 8.79 -7.16
N ILE A 11 1.07 9.21 -7.89
CA ILE A 11 0.08 8.31 -8.49
C ILE A 11 0.47 8.02 -9.93
N PRO A 12 0.71 6.74 -10.30
CA PRO A 12 1.05 6.40 -11.69
C PRO A 12 -0.07 6.75 -12.67
N ASP A 13 0.31 7.39 -13.77
CA ASP A 13 -0.63 7.72 -14.86
C ASP A 13 -1.22 6.49 -15.53
N SER A 14 -0.57 5.35 -15.38
CA SER A 14 -0.97 4.08 -15.98
C SER A 14 -2.09 3.35 -15.23
N LEU A 15 -2.51 3.84 -14.06
CA LEU A 15 -3.63 3.25 -13.34
C LEU A 15 -4.95 3.57 -14.03
N GLN A 16 -5.85 2.57 -14.06
CA GLN A 16 -7.18 2.73 -14.64
C GLN A 16 -8.10 3.56 -13.74
N GLU A 17 -9.05 4.25 -14.38
CA GLU A 17 -10.18 4.83 -13.66
C GLU A 17 -11.19 3.73 -13.28
N PRO A 18 -11.89 3.83 -12.15
CA PRO A 18 -11.91 4.95 -11.20
C PRO A 18 -10.78 4.92 -10.14
N PHE A 19 -9.94 3.88 -10.14
CA PHE A 19 -8.93 3.66 -9.09
C PHE A 19 -7.90 4.77 -9.00
N ARG A 20 -7.46 5.31 -10.13
CA ARG A 20 -6.50 6.42 -10.19
C ARG A 20 -7.01 7.67 -9.48
N SER A 21 -8.19 8.12 -9.83
CA SER A 21 -8.81 9.32 -9.23
C SER A 21 -9.11 9.11 -7.75
N ALA A 22 -9.61 7.93 -7.37
CA ALA A 22 -9.89 7.58 -5.99
C ALA A 22 -8.60 7.55 -5.15
N LEU A 23 -7.54 6.89 -5.64
CA LEU A 23 -6.26 6.79 -4.96
C LEU A 23 -5.60 8.16 -4.77
N SER A 24 -5.64 9.02 -5.80
CA SER A 24 -5.14 10.39 -5.72
C SER A 24 -5.88 11.19 -4.65
N ALA A 25 -7.20 11.19 -4.67
CA ALA A 25 -8.01 11.95 -3.73
C ALA A 25 -7.86 11.44 -2.28
N ALA A 26 -7.88 10.12 -2.09
CA ALA A 26 -7.73 9.50 -0.77
C ALA A 26 -6.33 9.75 -0.19
N SER A 27 -5.27 9.58 -0.99
CA SER A 27 -3.89 9.79 -0.55
C SER A 27 -3.67 11.23 -0.08
N ASN A 28 -4.21 12.21 -0.78
CA ASN A 28 -4.14 13.60 -0.37
C ASN A 28 -4.95 13.88 0.91
N ALA A 29 -6.15 13.28 1.04
CA ALA A 29 -6.97 13.41 2.24
C ALA A 29 -6.28 12.80 3.47
N TRP A 30 -5.66 11.63 3.34
CA TRP A 30 -4.93 10.98 4.43
C TRP A 30 -3.64 11.72 4.78
N LEU A 31 -2.94 12.26 3.79
CA LEU A 31 -1.78 13.12 4.04
C LEU A 31 -2.18 14.37 4.84
N ALA A 32 -3.29 15.01 4.47
CA ALA A 32 -3.82 16.15 5.21
C ALA A 32 -4.27 15.78 6.64
N LEU A 33 -4.86 14.59 6.83
CA LEU A 33 -5.32 14.08 8.12
C LEU A 33 -4.16 13.75 9.06
N MET A 34 -3.15 13.05 8.57
CA MET A 34 -2.06 12.50 9.39
C MET A 34 -0.78 13.33 9.36
N ARG A 35 -0.60 14.17 8.34
CA ARG A 35 0.57 15.05 8.18
C ARG A 35 1.89 14.28 8.32
N ASP A 36 2.75 14.72 9.23
CA ASP A 36 4.09 14.14 9.46
C ASP A 36 4.05 12.72 10.02
N LYS A 37 2.90 12.30 10.58
CA LYS A 37 2.72 10.94 11.09
C LYS A 37 2.59 9.91 9.97
N LEU A 38 2.14 10.30 8.78
CA LEU A 38 2.06 9.39 7.63
C LEU A 38 3.47 9.10 7.11
N VAL A 39 3.90 7.85 7.22
CA VAL A 39 5.24 7.40 6.83
C VAL A 39 5.26 6.87 5.41
N CYS A 40 4.36 5.94 5.07
CA CYS A 40 4.25 5.49 3.69
C CYS A 40 2.83 5.03 3.31
N LEU A 41 2.57 5.05 1.99
CA LEU A 41 1.42 4.47 1.32
C LEU A 41 1.92 3.56 0.21
N VAL A 42 1.49 2.31 0.22
CA VAL A 42 1.89 1.31 -0.78
C VAL A 42 0.67 0.65 -1.39
N LEU A 43 0.48 0.83 -2.68
CA LEU A 43 -0.56 0.14 -3.45
C LEU A 43 -0.09 -1.28 -3.77
N PHE A 44 -0.94 -2.27 -3.55
CA PHE A 44 -0.68 -3.66 -3.93
C PHE A 44 -1.96 -4.32 -4.49
N GLY A 45 -1.94 -5.61 -4.69
CA GLY A 45 -3.11 -6.34 -5.15
C GLY A 45 -3.43 -6.16 -6.64
N SER A 46 -4.68 -6.39 -7.02
CA SER A 46 -5.11 -6.44 -8.42
C SER A 46 -4.98 -5.09 -9.13
N VAL A 47 -5.23 -3.99 -8.45
CA VAL A 47 -5.07 -2.64 -9.00
C VAL A 47 -3.60 -2.35 -9.34
N ALA A 48 -2.68 -2.69 -8.45
CA ALA A 48 -1.24 -2.53 -8.70
C ALA A 48 -0.77 -3.37 -9.90
N ARG A 49 -1.29 -4.60 -10.02
CA ARG A 49 -0.98 -5.50 -11.15
C ARG A 49 -1.69 -5.14 -12.46
N ARG A 50 -2.57 -4.13 -12.47
CA ARG A 50 -3.43 -3.77 -13.62
C ARG A 50 -4.35 -4.90 -14.06
N GLN A 51 -4.82 -5.69 -13.12
CA GLN A 51 -5.72 -6.84 -13.31
C GLN A 51 -7.06 -6.63 -12.58
N ALA A 52 -7.34 -5.39 -12.17
CA ALA A 52 -8.56 -5.05 -11.46
C ALA A 52 -9.77 -5.12 -12.39
N ALA A 53 -10.86 -5.68 -11.89
CA ALA A 53 -12.21 -5.54 -12.44
C ALA A 53 -12.91 -4.32 -11.80
N ASP A 54 -14.04 -3.90 -12.35
CA ASP A 54 -14.79 -2.73 -11.84
C ASP A 54 -15.22 -2.88 -10.37
N SER A 55 -15.38 -4.12 -9.90
CA SER A 55 -15.73 -4.46 -8.51
C SER A 55 -14.52 -4.75 -7.62
N SER A 56 -13.30 -4.55 -8.10
CA SER A 56 -12.11 -4.81 -7.30
C SER A 56 -11.92 -3.76 -6.21
N ASP A 57 -11.45 -4.22 -5.04
CA ASP A 57 -11.03 -3.34 -3.97
C ASP A 57 -9.68 -2.69 -4.30
N ILE A 58 -9.42 -1.54 -3.73
CA ILE A 58 -8.08 -0.95 -3.72
C ILE A 58 -7.35 -1.44 -2.47
N ASP A 59 -6.35 -2.29 -2.67
CA ASP A 59 -5.52 -2.81 -1.59
C ASP A 59 -4.38 -1.85 -1.28
N LEU A 60 -4.36 -1.31 -0.06
CA LEU A 60 -3.37 -0.32 0.34
C LEU A 60 -2.76 -0.63 1.71
N LEU A 61 -1.44 -0.62 1.78
CA LEU A 61 -0.70 -0.62 3.03
C LEU A 61 -0.43 0.83 3.45
N ILE A 62 -0.82 1.17 4.67
CA ILE A 62 -0.63 2.49 5.28
C ILE A 62 0.25 2.32 6.51
N VAL A 63 1.39 2.97 6.52
CA VAL A 63 2.26 3.03 7.69
C VAL A 63 2.22 4.44 8.26
N ALA A 64 1.87 4.54 9.53
CA ALA A 64 1.83 5.83 10.22
C ALA A 64 2.19 5.70 11.70
N GLU A 65 2.77 6.77 12.24
CA GLU A 65 3.03 6.89 13.66
C GLU A 65 1.75 7.19 14.44
N GLY A 66 1.72 6.75 15.70
CA GLY A 66 0.63 7.07 16.62
C GLY A 66 -0.67 6.31 16.35
N PHE A 67 -0.66 5.25 15.55
CA PHE A 67 -1.83 4.39 15.41
C PHE A 67 -2.21 3.72 16.73
N PRO A 68 -3.52 3.70 17.09
CA PRO A 68 -4.00 2.95 18.24
C PRO A 68 -3.79 1.44 18.03
N ARG A 69 -3.94 0.66 19.11
CA ARG A 69 -3.82 -0.81 19.03
C ARG A 69 -4.92 -1.47 18.20
N SER A 70 -6.14 -0.95 18.31
CA SER A 70 -7.31 -1.49 17.61
C SER A 70 -7.23 -1.19 16.10
N LEU A 71 -7.29 -2.22 15.27
CA LEU A 71 -7.32 -2.07 13.81
C LEU A 71 -8.55 -1.29 13.33
N ARG A 72 -9.68 -1.45 14.00
CA ARG A 72 -10.90 -0.68 13.70
C ARG A 72 -10.68 0.81 13.91
N ASP A 73 -10.05 1.19 15.02
CA ASP A 73 -9.82 2.59 15.36
C ASP A 73 -8.75 3.23 14.47
N ARG A 74 -7.85 2.43 13.89
CA ARG A 74 -6.92 2.89 12.85
C ARG A 74 -7.62 3.21 11.54
N ARG A 75 -8.51 2.32 11.10
CA ARG A 75 -9.16 2.39 9.77
C ARG A 75 -10.29 3.39 9.71
N ARG A 76 -11.07 3.51 10.77
CA ARG A 76 -12.27 4.35 10.78
C ARG A 76 -12.02 5.80 10.39
N PRO A 77 -11.05 6.54 10.98
CA PRO A 77 -10.78 7.92 10.57
C PRO A 77 -10.35 8.05 9.11
N LEU A 78 -9.64 7.03 8.58
CA LEU A 78 -9.21 7.00 7.18
C LEU A 78 -10.41 6.85 6.24
N LEU A 79 -11.31 5.93 6.55
CA LEU A 79 -12.52 5.69 5.77
C LEU A 79 -13.47 6.90 5.85
N ASP A 80 -13.66 7.48 7.03
CA ASP A 80 -14.46 8.70 7.21
C ASP A 80 -13.89 9.89 6.39
N ALA A 81 -12.57 10.02 6.33
CA ALA A 81 -11.91 11.05 5.51
C ALA A 81 -12.12 10.79 4.00
N TRP A 82 -12.05 9.54 3.59
CA TRP A 82 -12.35 9.14 2.21
C TRP A 82 -13.80 9.44 1.84
N GLU A 83 -14.77 9.01 2.64
CA GLU A 83 -16.20 9.23 2.38
C GLU A 83 -16.53 10.71 2.21
N ARG A 84 -15.98 11.58 3.09
CA ARG A 84 -16.15 13.02 2.95
C ARG A 84 -15.54 13.56 1.65
N THR A 85 -14.36 13.07 1.29
CA THR A 85 -13.65 13.48 0.07
C THR A 85 -14.38 13.02 -1.18
N GLN A 86 -14.86 11.77 -1.19
CA GLN A 86 -15.64 11.19 -2.25
C GLN A 86 -16.92 12.01 -2.51
N ALA A 87 -17.67 12.30 -1.45
CA ALA A 87 -18.90 13.08 -1.55
C ALA A 87 -18.63 14.50 -2.06
N ALA A 88 -17.61 15.17 -1.54
CA ALA A 88 -17.26 16.54 -1.92
C ALA A 88 -16.81 16.67 -3.38
N LYS A 89 -16.14 15.64 -3.92
CA LYS A 89 -15.62 15.63 -5.29
C LYS A 89 -16.52 14.90 -6.29
N GLY A 90 -17.60 14.27 -5.84
CA GLY A 90 -18.48 13.48 -6.70
C GLY A 90 -17.77 12.28 -7.34
N LEU A 91 -16.84 11.64 -6.63
CA LEU A 91 -16.10 10.50 -7.14
C LEU A 91 -16.93 9.22 -7.10
N PRO A 92 -16.67 8.27 -8.03
CA PRO A 92 -17.30 6.96 -8.00
C PRO A 92 -17.04 6.21 -6.70
N HIS A 93 -17.94 5.31 -6.34
CA HIS A 93 -17.75 4.43 -5.21
C HIS A 93 -16.62 3.43 -5.50
N VAL A 94 -15.71 3.29 -4.56
CA VAL A 94 -14.67 2.25 -4.55
C VAL A 94 -14.57 1.65 -3.16
N GLU A 95 -14.29 0.35 -3.11
CA GLU A 95 -14.02 -0.34 -1.86
C GLU A 95 -12.52 -0.28 -1.51
N TRP A 96 -12.22 -0.23 -0.23
CA TRP A 96 -10.86 -0.18 0.28
C TRP A 96 -10.54 -1.39 1.15
N SER A 97 -9.45 -2.06 0.82
CA SER A 97 -8.81 -3.05 1.67
C SER A 97 -7.56 -2.43 2.31
N LEU A 98 -7.71 -1.91 3.53
CA LEU A 98 -6.64 -1.18 4.21
C LEU A 98 -5.90 -2.08 5.20
N VAL A 99 -4.60 -2.23 4.98
CA VAL A 99 -3.65 -2.79 5.93
C VAL A 99 -2.93 -1.64 6.63
N THR A 100 -3.09 -1.52 7.95
CA THR A 100 -2.52 -0.43 8.73
C THR A 100 -1.44 -0.96 9.67
N LYS A 101 -0.27 -0.34 9.66
CA LYS A 101 0.87 -0.71 10.52
C LYS A 101 1.52 0.53 11.12
N SER A 102 2.03 0.41 12.34
CA SER A 102 3.02 1.38 12.84
C SER A 102 4.37 1.14 12.15
N PRO A 103 5.32 2.09 12.22
CA PRO A 103 6.67 1.85 11.68
C PRO A 103 7.35 0.62 12.28
N ASP A 104 7.20 0.37 13.57
CA ASP A 104 7.76 -0.81 14.22
C ASP A 104 7.11 -2.09 13.70
N GLU A 105 5.78 -2.13 13.59
CA GLU A 105 5.05 -3.27 13.01
C GLU A 105 5.45 -3.52 11.55
N ALA A 106 5.72 -2.46 10.78
CA ALA A 106 6.11 -2.58 9.38
C ALA A 106 7.50 -3.20 9.19
N ARG A 107 8.39 -3.09 10.17
CA ARG A 107 9.73 -3.70 10.13
C ARG A 107 9.71 -5.23 10.29
N PHE A 108 8.62 -5.78 10.85
CA PHE A 108 8.45 -7.22 10.89
C PHE A 108 8.01 -7.75 9.54
N HIS A 109 8.78 -8.68 8.99
CA HIS A 109 8.49 -9.26 7.70
C HIS A 109 7.13 -9.98 7.72
N SER A 110 6.34 -9.69 6.72
CA SER A 110 5.01 -10.26 6.50
C SER A 110 4.99 -10.99 5.15
N PRO A 111 4.27 -12.12 5.02
CA PRO A 111 4.07 -12.77 3.72
C PRO A 111 3.53 -11.81 2.64
N LEU A 112 2.75 -10.81 3.01
CA LEU A 112 2.29 -9.74 2.14
C LEU A 112 3.42 -9.03 1.40
N TYR A 113 4.60 -8.90 2.03
CA TYR A 113 5.73 -8.19 1.41
C TYR A 113 6.34 -8.95 0.23
N LEU A 114 6.14 -10.26 0.14
CA LEU A 114 6.53 -11.04 -1.03
C LEU A 114 5.82 -10.53 -2.28
N ASP A 115 4.51 -10.33 -2.19
CA ASP A 115 3.73 -9.77 -3.30
C ASP A 115 4.06 -8.30 -3.55
N ILE A 116 4.25 -7.51 -2.50
CA ILE A 116 4.62 -6.09 -2.64
C ILE A 116 5.99 -5.91 -3.30
N VAL A 117 6.95 -6.80 -3.02
CA VAL A 117 8.28 -6.75 -3.69
C VAL A 117 8.14 -6.85 -5.21
N GLU A 118 7.23 -7.68 -5.70
CA GLU A 118 7.03 -7.92 -7.14
C GLU A 118 6.12 -6.86 -7.77
N ASP A 119 4.98 -6.61 -7.15
CA ASP A 119 3.89 -5.86 -7.78
C ASP A 119 3.58 -4.52 -7.10
N GLY A 120 4.12 -4.26 -5.92
CA GLY A 120 3.80 -3.09 -5.12
C GLY A 120 4.24 -1.77 -5.77
N ILE A 121 3.44 -0.73 -5.57
CA ILE A 121 3.72 0.62 -6.04
C ILE A 121 3.79 1.55 -4.83
N LEU A 122 4.95 2.17 -4.62
CA LEU A 122 5.13 3.17 -3.57
C LEU A 122 4.43 4.47 -4.00
N ILE A 123 3.33 4.80 -3.33
CA ILE A 123 2.57 6.03 -3.57
C ILE A 123 3.18 7.20 -2.79
N LEU A 124 3.61 6.95 -1.58
CA LEU A 124 4.32 7.88 -0.72
C LEU A 124 5.28 7.06 0.16
N ASP A 125 6.52 7.52 0.28
CA ASP A 125 7.51 6.84 1.13
C ASP A 125 8.50 7.87 1.69
N ARG A 126 8.28 8.30 2.93
CA ARG A 126 9.15 9.26 3.59
C ARG A 126 10.50 8.61 3.91
N ASP A 127 11.56 9.34 3.57
CA ASP A 127 12.94 8.95 3.85
C ASP A 127 13.28 7.53 3.36
N ARG A 128 12.58 7.07 2.31
CA ARG A 128 12.73 5.73 1.73
C ARG A 128 12.53 4.61 2.76
N PHE A 129 11.64 4.85 3.72
CA PHE A 129 11.41 3.94 4.84
C PHE A 129 11.00 2.54 4.37
N PHE A 130 9.97 2.46 3.54
CA PHE A 130 9.46 1.17 3.09
C PHE A 130 10.30 0.57 1.97
N GLU A 131 10.91 1.39 1.14
CA GLU A 131 11.86 0.95 0.12
C GLU A 131 13.05 0.18 0.73
N GLN A 132 13.56 0.61 1.89
CA GLN A 132 14.61 -0.11 2.61
C GLN A 132 14.12 -1.49 3.06
N ILE A 133 12.91 -1.59 3.60
CA ILE A 133 12.29 -2.87 4.01
C ILE A 133 12.15 -3.81 2.79
N LEU A 134 11.68 -3.29 1.65
CA LEU A 134 11.56 -4.07 0.43
C LEU A 134 12.93 -4.50 -0.12
N SER A 135 13.95 -3.65 -0.02
CA SER A 135 15.31 -3.97 -0.43
C SER A 135 15.90 -5.14 0.37
N GLU A 136 15.72 -5.12 1.69
CA GLU A 136 16.13 -6.23 2.57
C GLU A 136 15.36 -7.51 2.23
N MET A 137 14.06 -7.41 1.96
CA MET A 137 13.23 -8.55 1.58
C MET A 137 13.67 -9.16 0.24
N ARG A 138 13.96 -8.32 -0.78
CA ARG A 138 14.50 -8.78 -2.07
C ARG A 138 15.81 -9.56 -1.90
N GLU A 139 16.71 -9.04 -1.08
CA GLU A 139 17.99 -9.70 -0.84
C GLU A 139 17.80 -11.06 -0.14
N ARG A 140 16.90 -11.16 0.81
CA ARG A 140 16.57 -12.44 1.46
C ARG A 140 15.95 -13.42 0.45
N MET A 141 15.00 -12.98 -0.36
CA MET A 141 14.37 -13.80 -1.39
C MET A 141 15.42 -14.32 -2.39
N ARG A 142 16.33 -13.45 -2.82
CA ARG A 142 17.44 -13.82 -3.72
C ARG A 142 18.36 -14.87 -3.07
N THR A 143 18.75 -14.67 -1.83
CA THR A 143 19.64 -15.58 -1.10
C THR A 143 19.01 -16.95 -0.88
N LEU A 144 17.69 -17.00 -0.65
CA LEU A 144 16.92 -18.24 -0.43
C LEU A 144 16.50 -18.91 -1.74
N GLY A 145 16.67 -18.24 -2.90
CA GLY A 145 16.15 -18.72 -4.17
C GLY A 145 14.62 -18.68 -4.26
N SER A 146 13.98 -17.84 -3.44
CA SER A 146 12.51 -17.74 -3.40
C SER A 146 11.95 -17.32 -4.74
N ARG A 147 10.86 -17.95 -5.15
CA ARG A 147 10.22 -17.67 -6.44
C ARG A 147 8.70 -17.77 -6.36
N ARG A 148 8.02 -16.99 -7.19
CA ARG A 148 6.57 -17.10 -7.41
C ARG A 148 6.30 -18.23 -8.41
N VAL A 149 5.44 -19.15 -8.04
CA VAL A 149 5.05 -20.28 -8.90
C VAL A 149 3.60 -20.07 -9.33
N TYR A 150 3.37 -19.93 -10.63
CA TYR A 150 2.04 -19.75 -11.21
C TYR A 150 1.36 -21.08 -11.47
N LEU A 151 0.07 -21.16 -11.16
CA LEU A 151 -0.80 -22.29 -11.44
C LEU A 151 -1.56 -22.09 -12.77
N GLN A 152 -2.20 -23.15 -13.26
CA GLN A 152 -2.91 -23.13 -14.55
C GLN A 152 -4.14 -22.16 -14.53
N ASP A 153 -4.73 -21.92 -13.36
CA ASP A 153 -5.85 -20.99 -13.18
C ASP A 153 -5.43 -19.52 -13.05
N GLY A 154 -4.13 -19.23 -13.16
CA GLY A 154 -3.56 -17.89 -13.00
C GLY A 154 -3.30 -17.48 -11.56
N SER A 155 -3.67 -18.29 -10.58
CA SER A 155 -3.25 -18.11 -9.19
C SER A 155 -1.77 -18.44 -9.00
N TRP A 156 -1.20 -18.11 -7.84
CA TRP A 156 0.20 -18.40 -7.54
C TRP A 156 0.41 -18.68 -6.06
N TYR A 157 1.56 -19.30 -5.79
CA TYR A 157 2.09 -19.43 -4.45
C TYR A 157 3.59 -19.07 -4.43
N TRP A 158 4.10 -18.80 -3.25
CA TRP A 158 5.52 -18.55 -3.04
C TRP A 158 6.25 -19.81 -2.61
N ASP A 159 7.21 -20.22 -3.42
CA ASP A 159 8.19 -21.24 -3.06
C ASP A 159 9.39 -20.51 -2.44
N LEU A 160 9.48 -20.59 -1.11
CA LEU A 160 10.46 -19.80 -0.34
C LEU A 160 11.85 -20.41 -0.32
N LYS A 161 11.95 -21.73 -0.52
CA LYS A 161 13.20 -22.51 -0.57
C LYS A 161 13.07 -23.67 -1.56
N PRO A 162 13.16 -23.41 -2.87
CA PRO A 162 12.89 -24.44 -3.87
C PRO A 162 13.87 -25.60 -3.87
N ASP A 163 15.05 -25.46 -3.27
CA ASP A 163 16.12 -26.46 -3.30
C ASP A 163 16.25 -27.27 -2.00
N PHE A 164 15.17 -27.36 -1.19
CA PHE A 164 15.09 -28.21 0.02
C PHE A 164 14.14 -29.36 -0.15
#